data_0f02c0cd0f2b6ea113fccbfc671e7dbf
#
_entry.id   0f02c0cd0f2b6ea113fccbfc671e7dbf
#
_cell.length_a   1.000
_cell.length_b   1.000
_cell.length_c   1.000
_cell.angle_alpha   90.00
_cell.angle_beta   90.00
_cell.angle_gamma   90.00
#
_symmetry.space_group_name_H-M   'P 1'
#
loop_
_entity.id
_entity.type
_entity.pdbx_description
1 polymer ?
#
loop_
_entity_poly.entity_id
_entity_poly.type
_entity_poly.pdbx_seq_one_letter_code
_entity_poly.pdbx_strand_id
1 'polypeptide(L)'
;MNYEKLPKTISAEELLSTPLPPVKWIIPDLLPAGLALFAGPSKAGKSWLTLWLCLQVAQGKPMWGREIEPHTVLYLSLEDTFNRLQKRLLQLVGSEEAPERLVMQTECSSIGQGLEEQLVSFIYQHPDTGLIVIDTLQKVRSSDQNNSMYASDYKEISALKALADKYNVCILLIHHLRKQAADDPFQQIAGSNGLMGASDTSWVMQRKRMSQTASILVTGRDMDNKTLRLHEENCVWILDEEERTEQIVAKAVPSYLWKVADYIDSVGTW
;
A
#
# COMPACT_ATOMS: atom_id res chain seq x y z
N MET A 1 -42.27 -0.35 9.17
CA MET A 1 -40.99 -0.16 8.43
C MET A 1 -39.94 0.19 9.45
N ASN A 2 -38.82 -0.59 9.49
CA ASN A 2 -37.76 -0.37 10.48
C ASN A 2 -36.80 0.69 9.90
N TYR A 3 -36.99 1.96 10.29
CA TYR A 3 -36.22 3.12 9.82
C TYR A 3 -34.72 3.10 10.28
N GLU A 4 -34.40 2.22 11.23
CA GLU A 4 -33.00 2.07 11.74
C GLU A 4 -31.99 1.43 10.74
N LYS A 5 -32.45 0.97 9.57
CA LYS A 5 -31.61 0.34 8.53
C LYS A 5 -31.33 1.19 7.30
N LEU A 6 -31.79 2.43 7.26
CA LEU A 6 -31.50 3.31 6.14
C LEU A 6 -30.07 3.83 6.25
N PRO A 7 -29.30 3.84 5.15
CA PRO A 7 -27.97 4.42 5.15
C PRO A 7 -28.04 5.90 5.51
N LYS A 8 -27.05 6.36 6.27
CA LYS A 8 -26.94 7.78 6.63
C LYS A 8 -26.74 8.60 5.34
N THR A 9 -27.61 9.56 5.10
CA THR A 9 -27.53 10.48 3.97
C THR A 9 -27.14 11.86 4.47
N ILE A 10 -26.39 12.61 3.67
CA ILE A 10 -25.95 13.97 3.93
C ILE A 10 -26.12 14.79 2.63
N SER A 11 -26.58 16.02 2.71
CA SER A 11 -26.65 16.92 1.56
C SER A 11 -25.26 17.44 1.19
N ALA A 12 -25.08 17.91 -0.05
CA ALA A 12 -23.79 18.50 -0.47
C ALA A 12 -23.45 19.76 0.36
N GLU A 13 -24.45 20.59 0.69
CA GLU A 13 -24.29 21.79 1.52
C GLU A 13 -23.84 21.42 2.94
N GLU A 14 -24.49 20.45 3.57
CA GLU A 14 -24.13 19.95 4.89
C GLU A 14 -22.73 19.32 4.87
N LEU A 15 -22.39 18.54 3.83
CA LEU A 15 -21.06 17.92 3.68
C LEU A 15 -19.96 18.97 3.59
N LEU A 16 -20.17 20.03 2.81
CA LEU A 16 -19.20 21.12 2.66
C LEU A 16 -19.00 21.94 3.93
N SER A 17 -20.04 22.04 4.76
CA SER A 17 -20.00 22.78 6.04
C SER A 17 -19.58 21.93 7.24
N THR A 18 -19.50 20.60 7.08
CA THR A 18 -19.13 19.68 8.16
C THR A 18 -17.62 19.51 8.23
N PRO A 19 -16.95 19.83 9.37
CA PRO A 19 -15.55 19.53 9.54
C PRO A 19 -15.33 18.01 9.62
N LEU A 20 -14.70 17.45 8.61
CA LEU A 20 -14.29 16.04 8.58
C LEU A 20 -12.83 15.89 9.01
N PRO A 21 -12.44 14.78 9.68
CA PRO A 21 -11.06 14.53 9.99
C PRO A 21 -10.25 14.37 8.71
N PRO A 22 -8.99 14.83 8.67
CA PRO A 22 -8.10 14.62 7.52
C PRO A 22 -7.81 13.14 7.32
N VAL A 23 -7.33 12.80 6.12
CA VAL A 23 -6.84 11.46 5.81
C VAL A 23 -5.72 11.09 6.81
N LYS A 24 -5.86 9.92 7.45
CA LYS A 24 -4.81 9.38 8.30
C LYS A 24 -3.73 8.76 7.41
N TRP A 25 -2.51 9.23 7.54
CA TRP A 25 -1.36 8.71 6.83
C TRP A 25 -0.54 7.80 7.74
N ILE A 26 -0.16 6.62 7.28
CA ILE A 26 0.84 5.76 7.91
C ILE A 26 2.24 6.21 7.45
N ILE A 27 2.37 6.48 6.18
CA ILE A 27 3.53 7.15 5.58
C ILE A 27 2.98 8.34 4.79
N PRO A 28 3.28 9.58 5.21
CA PRO A 28 2.74 10.78 4.56
C PRO A 28 2.93 10.78 3.05
N ASP A 29 1.88 11.08 2.30
CA ASP A 29 1.86 11.17 0.84
C ASP A 29 2.31 9.86 0.11
N LEU A 30 2.25 8.70 0.79
CA LEU A 30 2.57 7.39 0.21
C LEU A 30 1.62 6.27 0.63
N LEU A 31 1.27 6.20 1.91
CA LEU A 31 0.48 5.09 2.43
C LEU A 31 -0.57 5.61 3.42
N PRO A 32 -1.80 5.86 2.97
CA PRO A 32 -2.91 6.23 3.84
C PRO A 32 -3.46 5.02 4.59
N ALA A 33 -4.30 5.27 5.62
CA ALA A 33 -5.22 4.26 6.13
C ALA A 33 -6.19 3.82 5.02
N GLY A 34 -6.64 2.57 5.06
CA GLY A 34 -7.44 1.95 4.01
C GLY A 34 -6.77 0.69 3.48
N LEU A 35 -7.21 0.22 2.32
CA LEU A 35 -6.63 -0.97 1.69
C LEU A 35 -5.57 -0.58 0.68
N ALA A 36 -4.36 -1.09 0.87
CA ALA A 36 -3.23 -0.87 -0.03
C ALA A 36 -2.76 -2.18 -0.66
N LEU A 37 -2.32 -2.11 -1.91
CA LEU A 37 -1.77 -3.23 -2.66
C LEU A 37 -0.32 -2.93 -3.04
N PHE A 38 0.61 -3.84 -2.73
CA PHE A 38 1.99 -3.78 -3.18
C PHE A 38 2.33 -5.00 -4.02
N ALA A 39 2.39 -4.81 -5.33
CA ALA A 39 2.65 -5.85 -6.29
C ALA A 39 4.07 -5.75 -6.90
N GLY A 40 4.59 -6.86 -7.37
CA GLY A 40 5.88 -6.88 -8.06
C GLY A 40 6.35 -8.31 -8.38
N PRO A 41 7.37 -8.48 -9.24
CA PRO A 41 7.89 -9.79 -9.59
C PRO A 41 8.36 -10.59 -8.37
N SER A 42 8.34 -11.91 -8.47
CA SER A 42 8.95 -12.78 -7.46
C SER A 42 10.44 -12.47 -7.34
N LYS A 43 10.95 -12.46 -6.11
CA LYS A 43 12.37 -12.17 -5.80
C LYS A 43 12.83 -10.76 -6.18
N ALA A 44 11.90 -9.81 -6.35
CA ALA A 44 12.24 -8.40 -6.61
C ALA A 44 12.73 -7.63 -5.37
N GLY A 45 12.61 -8.20 -4.17
CA GLY A 45 12.99 -7.54 -2.92
C GLY A 45 11.81 -6.97 -2.12
N LYS A 46 10.56 -7.27 -2.53
CA LYS A 46 9.36 -6.78 -1.85
C LYS A 46 9.37 -7.08 -0.34
N SER A 47 9.61 -8.32 0.06
CA SER A 47 9.56 -8.70 1.50
C SER A 47 10.65 -8.02 2.33
N TRP A 48 11.81 -7.68 1.72
CA TRP A 48 12.84 -6.86 2.38
C TRP A 48 12.36 -5.43 2.58
N LEU A 49 11.84 -4.81 1.52
CA LEU A 49 11.27 -3.46 1.59
C LEU A 49 10.11 -3.41 2.59
N THR A 50 9.22 -4.40 2.54
CA THR A 50 8.06 -4.47 3.43
C THR A 50 8.47 -4.61 4.90
N LEU A 51 9.43 -5.49 5.19
CA LEU A 51 9.94 -5.66 6.56
C LEU A 51 10.61 -4.39 7.08
N TRP A 52 11.42 -3.72 6.24
CA TRP A 52 12.04 -2.45 6.58
C TRP A 52 10.99 -1.35 6.79
N LEU A 53 9.98 -1.24 5.93
CA LEU A 53 8.84 -0.33 6.08
C LEU A 53 8.12 -0.55 7.42
N CYS A 54 7.83 -1.81 7.76
CA CYS A 54 7.21 -2.17 9.04
C CYS A 54 8.06 -1.72 10.23
N LEU A 55 9.38 -1.88 10.12
CA LEU A 55 10.33 -1.45 11.15
C LEU A 55 10.31 0.08 11.31
N GLN A 56 10.35 0.84 10.20
CA GLN A 56 10.29 2.32 10.24
C GLN A 56 9.00 2.82 10.88
N VAL A 57 7.85 2.23 10.51
CA VAL A 57 6.54 2.59 11.10
C VAL A 57 6.49 2.25 12.58
N ALA A 58 6.99 1.08 12.99
CA ALA A 58 6.99 0.67 14.39
C ALA A 58 7.90 1.53 15.28
N GLN A 59 9.01 2.02 14.73
CA GLN A 59 9.96 2.89 15.42
C GLN A 59 9.62 4.39 15.32
N GLY A 60 8.71 4.78 14.42
CA GLY A 60 8.49 6.20 14.11
C GLY A 60 9.70 6.86 13.45
N LYS A 61 10.48 6.10 12.67
CA LYS A 61 11.65 6.62 11.97
C LYS A 61 11.29 7.13 10.58
N PRO A 62 11.94 8.20 10.12
CA PRO A 62 11.68 8.73 8.78
C PRO A 62 11.94 7.70 7.68
N MET A 63 11.10 7.72 6.63
CA MET A 63 11.26 6.91 5.44
C MET A 63 11.17 7.78 4.19
N TRP A 64 12.22 7.78 3.38
CA TRP A 64 12.28 8.55 2.12
C TRP A 64 11.92 10.03 2.29
N GLY A 65 12.47 10.66 3.35
CA GLY A 65 12.25 12.08 3.66
C GLY A 65 10.89 12.41 4.27
N ARG A 66 10.11 11.40 4.68
CA ARG A 66 8.80 11.55 5.32
C ARG A 66 8.89 11.18 6.78
N GLU A 67 8.50 12.11 7.65
CA GLU A 67 8.38 11.85 9.08
C GLU A 67 7.19 10.91 9.32
N ILE A 68 7.39 9.90 10.16
CA ILE A 68 6.40 8.86 10.45
C ILE A 68 6.05 8.90 11.93
N GLU A 69 4.76 8.91 12.25
CA GLU A 69 4.31 8.67 13.61
C GLU A 69 4.41 7.17 13.96
N PRO A 70 4.92 6.81 15.17
CA PRO A 70 5.06 5.41 15.53
C PRO A 70 3.69 4.75 15.73
N HIS A 71 3.51 3.60 15.12
CA HIS A 71 2.30 2.78 15.25
C HIS A 71 2.65 1.32 15.52
N THR A 72 1.74 0.60 16.19
CA THR A 72 1.83 -0.86 16.22
C THR A 72 1.57 -1.44 14.83
N VAL A 73 2.44 -2.37 14.44
CA VAL A 73 2.43 -3.05 13.13
C VAL A 73 2.24 -4.54 13.33
N LEU A 74 1.27 -5.13 12.64
CA LEU A 74 1.15 -6.58 12.49
C LEU A 74 1.70 -7.00 11.12
N TYR A 75 2.75 -7.83 11.12
CA TYR A 75 3.31 -8.39 9.90
C TYR A 75 3.03 -9.89 9.80
N LEU A 76 2.04 -10.27 8.97
CA LEU A 76 1.75 -11.65 8.63
C LEU A 76 2.68 -12.09 7.49
N SER A 77 3.80 -12.73 7.85
CA SER A 77 4.81 -13.22 6.90
C SER A 77 4.60 -14.70 6.62
N LEU A 78 3.70 -15.02 5.71
CA LEU A 78 3.13 -16.36 5.50
C LEU A 78 3.98 -17.25 4.55
N GLU A 79 5.06 -16.71 3.99
CA GLU A 79 6.01 -17.45 3.16
C GLU A 79 7.37 -17.66 3.85
N ASP A 80 7.55 -17.05 5.02
CA ASP A 80 8.79 -17.12 5.78
C ASP A 80 8.67 -17.95 7.07
N THR A 81 9.79 -18.35 7.60
CA THR A 81 9.92 -18.95 8.94
C THR A 81 10.44 -17.91 9.92
N PHE A 82 10.17 -18.08 11.22
CA PHE A 82 10.73 -17.19 12.26
C PHE A 82 12.25 -17.10 12.21
N ASN A 83 12.95 -18.20 11.88
CA ASN A 83 14.40 -18.19 11.73
C ASN A 83 14.87 -17.25 10.60
N ARG A 84 14.13 -17.20 9.49
CA ARG A 84 14.45 -16.32 8.35
C ARG A 84 14.12 -14.88 8.68
N LEU A 85 13.00 -14.62 9.33
CA LEU A 85 12.60 -13.29 9.81
C LEU A 85 13.61 -12.75 10.81
N GLN A 86 14.05 -13.56 11.78
CA GLN A 86 15.06 -13.17 12.76
C GLN A 86 16.38 -12.74 12.08
N LYS A 87 16.86 -13.53 11.09
CA LYS A 87 18.07 -13.17 10.35
C LYS A 87 17.93 -11.84 9.60
N ARG A 88 16.77 -11.62 8.97
CA ARG A 88 16.50 -10.35 8.27
C ARG A 88 16.40 -9.18 9.23
N LEU A 89 15.72 -9.35 10.35
CA LEU A 89 15.64 -8.31 11.38
C LEU A 89 17.01 -7.93 11.92
N LEU A 90 17.86 -8.92 12.25
CA LEU A 90 19.22 -8.65 12.69
C LEU A 90 20.04 -7.84 11.69
N GLN A 91 19.83 -8.07 10.39
CA GLN A 91 20.48 -7.27 9.34
C GLN A 91 19.94 -5.83 9.27
N LEU A 92 18.63 -5.63 9.48
CA LEU A 92 17.99 -4.31 9.38
C LEU A 92 18.17 -3.47 10.65
N VAL A 93 18.09 -4.10 11.83
CA VAL A 93 18.19 -3.43 13.13
C VAL A 93 19.66 -3.16 13.52
N GLY A 94 20.58 -4.06 13.10
CA GLY A 94 21.98 -3.95 13.47
C GLY A 94 22.20 -4.01 14.98
N SER A 95 22.73 -2.94 15.55
CA SER A 95 22.97 -2.82 17.01
C SER A 95 21.85 -2.08 17.77
N GLU A 96 20.79 -1.67 17.08
CA GLU A 96 19.66 -0.98 17.71
C GLU A 96 18.72 -1.97 18.40
N GLU A 97 17.89 -1.46 19.31
CA GLU A 97 16.83 -2.25 19.92
C GLU A 97 15.66 -2.46 18.95
N ALA A 98 15.17 -3.70 18.89
CA ALA A 98 13.99 -4.01 18.10
C ALA A 98 12.72 -3.42 18.75
N PRO A 99 11.83 -2.80 18.00
CA PRO A 99 10.63 -2.20 18.56
C PRO A 99 9.61 -3.27 19.00
N GLU A 100 9.05 -3.14 20.19
CA GLU A 100 7.95 -3.99 20.69
C GLU A 100 6.68 -3.84 19.81
N ARG A 101 6.53 -2.67 19.17
CA ARG A 101 5.39 -2.37 18.27
C ARG A 101 5.41 -3.15 16.97
N LEU A 102 6.49 -3.85 16.61
CA LEU A 102 6.52 -4.73 15.44
C LEU A 102 6.20 -6.17 15.85
N VAL A 103 4.95 -6.56 15.67
CA VAL A 103 4.45 -7.91 15.97
C VAL A 103 4.43 -8.74 14.69
N MET A 104 4.94 -9.96 14.78
CA MET A 104 5.09 -10.86 13.63
C MET A 104 4.36 -12.17 13.83
N GLN A 105 3.80 -12.68 12.74
CA GLN A 105 3.11 -13.96 12.70
C GLN A 105 3.40 -14.67 11.38
N THR A 106 3.58 -16.01 11.41
CA THR A 106 3.88 -16.83 10.23
C THR A 106 2.73 -17.71 9.78
N GLU A 107 1.64 -17.71 10.54
CA GLU A 107 0.44 -18.49 10.28
C GLU A 107 -0.80 -17.65 10.60
N CYS A 108 -1.86 -17.80 9.82
CA CYS A 108 -3.17 -17.21 10.09
C CYS A 108 -4.26 -17.99 9.37
N SER A 109 -5.52 -17.69 9.70
CA SER A 109 -6.69 -18.20 8.99
C SER A 109 -6.82 -17.58 7.60
N SER A 110 -7.63 -18.19 6.74
CA SER A 110 -7.96 -17.60 5.42
C SER A 110 -9.07 -16.56 5.53
N ILE A 111 -9.19 -15.72 4.52
CA ILE A 111 -10.27 -14.73 4.37
C ILE A 111 -11.63 -15.45 4.38
N GLY A 112 -12.56 -14.97 5.18
CA GLY A 112 -13.88 -15.57 5.37
C GLY A 112 -13.87 -16.86 6.21
N GLN A 113 -12.72 -17.24 6.77
CA GLN A 113 -12.55 -18.44 7.62
C GLN A 113 -11.85 -18.10 8.94
N GLY A 114 -11.98 -16.88 9.44
CA GLY A 114 -11.47 -16.43 10.73
C GLY A 114 -10.33 -15.42 10.68
N LEU A 115 -9.82 -15.03 9.51
CA LEU A 115 -8.77 -14.01 9.39
C LEU A 115 -9.27 -12.67 9.92
N GLU A 116 -10.47 -12.26 9.52
CA GLU A 116 -11.06 -10.98 9.90
C GLU A 116 -11.19 -10.87 11.42
N GLU A 117 -11.65 -11.93 12.08
CA GLU A 117 -11.77 -12.00 13.54
C GLU A 117 -10.40 -11.94 14.22
N GLN A 118 -9.38 -12.59 13.66
CA GLN A 118 -8.00 -12.50 14.16
C GLN A 118 -7.47 -11.07 14.07
N LEU A 119 -7.66 -10.40 12.92
CA LEU A 119 -7.23 -9.01 12.73
C LEU A 119 -7.96 -8.05 13.68
N VAL A 120 -9.27 -8.22 13.84
CA VAL A 120 -10.08 -7.44 14.79
C VAL A 120 -9.61 -7.66 16.23
N SER A 121 -9.36 -8.91 16.63
CA SER A 121 -8.83 -9.23 17.97
C SER A 121 -7.47 -8.57 18.21
N PHE A 122 -6.59 -8.58 17.20
CA PHE A 122 -5.30 -7.91 17.30
C PHE A 122 -5.44 -6.39 17.51
N ILE A 123 -6.31 -5.74 16.70
CA ILE A 123 -6.57 -4.29 16.82
C ILE A 123 -7.11 -3.93 18.21
N TYR A 124 -7.99 -4.75 18.79
CA TYR A 124 -8.49 -4.52 20.16
C TYR A 124 -7.40 -4.67 21.23
N GLN A 125 -6.45 -5.59 21.04
CA GLN A 125 -5.32 -5.76 21.94
C GLN A 125 -4.26 -4.65 21.80
N HIS A 126 -4.18 -4.05 20.60
CA HIS A 126 -3.23 -2.99 20.24
C HIS A 126 -3.97 -1.79 19.63
N PRO A 127 -4.60 -0.92 20.44
CA PRO A 127 -5.45 0.18 19.93
C PRO A 127 -4.69 1.24 19.09
N ASP A 128 -3.35 1.29 19.20
CA ASP A 128 -2.47 2.14 18.40
C ASP A 128 -2.03 1.48 17.08
N THR A 129 -2.67 0.38 16.67
CA THR A 129 -2.40 -0.27 15.37
C THR A 129 -2.62 0.71 14.23
N GLY A 130 -1.59 0.89 13.41
CA GLY A 130 -1.66 1.71 12.20
C GLY A 130 -1.56 0.87 10.92
N LEU A 131 -0.76 -0.20 10.97
CA LEU A 131 -0.43 -0.99 9.79
C LEU A 131 -0.59 -2.49 10.04
N ILE A 132 -1.27 -3.16 9.11
CA ILE A 132 -1.34 -4.61 9.04
C ILE A 132 -0.82 -5.01 7.66
N VAL A 133 0.17 -5.89 7.61
CA VAL A 133 0.74 -6.38 6.35
C VAL A 133 0.46 -7.86 6.18
N ILE A 134 0.00 -8.24 4.99
CA ILE A 134 -0.25 -9.65 4.61
C ILE A 134 0.70 -10.02 3.47
N ASP A 135 1.74 -10.78 3.77
CA ASP A 135 2.77 -11.24 2.80
C ASP A 135 2.76 -12.77 2.70
N THR A 136 2.00 -13.36 1.76
CA THR A 136 1.34 -12.73 0.62
C THR A 136 -0.17 -12.96 0.61
N LEU A 137 -0.92 -12.12 -0.12
CA LEU A 137 -2.36 -12.26 -0.34
C LEU A 137 -2.75 -13.69 -0.77
N GLN A 138 -1.94 -14.31 -1.63
CA GLN A 138 -2.21 -15.68 -2.13
C GLN A 138 -2.33 -16.72 -1.01
N LYS A 139 -1.70 -16.52 0.13
CA LYS A 139 -1.70 -17.47 1.26
C LYS A 139 -2.96 -17.41 2.10
N VAL A 140 -3.68 -16.31 2.06
CA VAL A 140 -4.91 -16.09 2.84
C VAL A 140 -6.18 -16.23 2.01
N ARG A 141 -6.06 -16.44 0.70
CA ARG A 141 -7.22 -16.62 -0.18
C ARG A 141 -7.90 -17.95 0.07
N SER A 142 -9.24 -17.94 0.04
CA SER A 142 -10.01 -19.17 0.13
C SER A 142 -9.84 -20.01 -1.14
N SER A 143 -9.81 -21.34 -0.98
CA SER A 143 -9.64 -22.28 -2.09
C SER A 143 -10.92 -22.57 -2.87
N ASP A 144 -12.00 -21.81 -2.66
CA ASP A 144 -13.28 -22.03 -3.34
C ASP A 144 -13.19 -21.71 -4.85
N GLN A 145 -13.04 -22.76 -5.65
CA GLN A 145 -12.86 -22.71 -7.11
C GLN A 145 -14.16 -22.51 -7.92
N ASN A 146 -15.32 -22.31 -7.28
CA ASN A 146 -16.61 -22.38 -7.97
C ASN A 146 -17.18 -21.05 -8.49
N ASN A 147 -16.52 -19.90 -8.27
CA ASN A 147 -16.95 -18.61 -8.80
C ASN A 147 -15.96 -18.07 -9.84
N SER A 148 -16.44 -17.22 -10.73
CA SER A 148 -15.53 -16.50 -11.65
C SER A 148 -14.46 -15.80 -10.80
N MET A 149 -13.19 -15.96 -11.15
CA MET A 149 -12.03 -15.44 -10.44
C MET A 149 -12.20 -13.95 -10.04
N TYR A 150 -12.86 -13.18 -10.88
CA TYR A 150 -13.15 -11.75 -10.68
C TYR A 150 -14.11 -11.46 -9.51
N ALA A 151 -15.22 -12.19 -9.44
CA ALA A 151 -16.24 -11.93 -8.40
C ALA A 151 -15.76 -12.41 -7.03
N SER A 152 -14.98 -13.50 -6.99
CA SER A 152 -14.34 -14.00 -5.77
C SER A 152 -13.29 -13.00 -5.27
N ASP A 153 -12.39 -12.53 -6.14
CA ASP A 153 -11.34 -11.57 -5.82
C ASP A 153 -11.90 -10.29 -5.19
N TYR A 154 -12.92 -9.71 -5.81
CA TYR A 154 -13.54 -8.48 -5.32
C TYR A 154 -14.22 -8.67 -3.97
N LYS A 155 -14.94 -9.79 -3.77
CA LYS A 155 -15.65 -10.08 -2.51
C LYS A 155 -14.69 -10.30 -1.35
N GLU A 156 -13.64 -11.09 -1.54
CA GLU A 156 -12.63 -11.37 -0.52
C GLU A 156 -11.94 -10.08 -0.06
N ILE A 157 -11.52 -9.25 -1.00
CA ILE A 157 -10.81 -8.01 -0.68
C ILE A 157 -11.72 -6.95 -0.10
N SER A 158 -12.99 -6.92 -0.50
CA SER A 158 -13.98 -6.00 0.07
C SER A 158 -14.17 -6.21 1.58
N ALA A 159 -14.00 -7.43 2.10
CA ALA A 159 -14.06 -7.68 3.55
C ALA A 159 -12.86 -7.02 4.27
N LEU A 160 -11.66 -7.16 3.73
CA LEU A 160 -10.45 -6.51 4.27
C LEU A 160 -10.55 -4.98 4.14
N LYS A 161 -11.08 -4.47 3.02
CA LYS A 161 -11.33 -3.04 2.83
C LYS A 161 -12.29 -2.50 3.89
N ALA A 162 -13.43 -3.17 4.10
CA ALA A 162 -14.40 -2.76 5.11
C ALA A 162 -13.81 -2.75 6.53
N LEU A 163 -12.90 -3.68 6.83
CA LEU A 163 -12.18 -3.73 8.10
C LEU A 163 -11.20 -2.55 8.21
N ALA A 164 -10.40 -2.30 7.18
CA ALA A 164 -9.45 -1.19 7.14
C ALA A 164 -10.16 0.16 7.38
N ASP A 165 -11.28 0.40 6.69
CA ASP A 165 -12.09 1.60 6.82
C ASP A 165 -12.70 1.74 8.22
N LYS A 166 -13.29 0.64 8.73
CA LYS A 166 -13.96 0.64 10.03
C LYS A 166 -13.01 0.98 11.18
N TYR A 167 -11.79 0.49 11.14
CA TYR A 167 -10.80 0.66 12.21
C TYR A 167 -9.78 1.75 11.91
N ASN A 168 -9.87 2.41 10.75
CA ASN A 168 -8.97 3.47 10.29
C ASN A 168 -7.48 3.03 10.38
N VAL A 169 -7.21 1.83 9.87
CA VAL A 169 -5.87 1.22 9.76
C VAL A 169 -5.51 0.98 8.30
N CYS A 170 -4.23 0.93 7.97
CA CYS A 170 -3.78 0.47 6.66
C CYS A 170 -3.65 -1.05 6.65
N ILE A 171 -4.30 -1.72 5.69
CA ILE A 171 -4.04 -3.14 5.38
C ILE A 171 -3.28 -3.19 4.06
N LEU A 172 -1.98 -3.53 4.13
CA LEU A 172 -1.10 -3.63 2.97
C LEU A 172 -0.99 -5.09 2.51
N LEU A 173 -1.51 -5.37 1.32
CA LEU A 173 -1.48 -6.68 0.69
C LEU A 173 -0.28 -6.81 -0.25
N ILE A 174 0.61 -7.75 0.03
CA ILE A 174 1.72 -8.08 -0.88
C ILE A 174 1.25 -9.08 -1.91
N HIS A 175 1.52 -8.79 -3.18
CA HIS A 175 1.04 -9.60 -4.29
C HIS A 175 2.09 -9.80 -5.39
N HIS A 176 1.88 -10.80 -6.25
CA HIS A 176 2.75 -11.08 -7.38
C HIS A 176 2.17 -10.54 -8.69
N LEU A 177 3.05 -10.15 -9.62
CA LEU A 177 2.65 -9.81 -10.98
C LEU A 177 2.50 -11.08 -11.82
N ARG A 178 1.61 -11.02 -12.82
CA ARG A 178 1.53 -12.03 -13.88
C ARG A 178 2.81 -12.00 -14.70
N LYS A 179 3.16 -13.16 -15.29
CA LYS A 179 4.30 -13.25 -16.21
C LYS A 179 4.06 -12.58 -17.57
N GLN A 180 2.81 -12.33 -17.90
CA GLN A 180 2.41 -11.71 -19.17
C GLN A 180 2.76 -10.22 -19.14
N ALA A 181 3.51 -9.76 -20.12
CA ALA A 181 3.82 -8.35 -20.29
C ALA A 181 2.54 -7.54 -20.62
N ALA A 182 2.43 -6.35 -20.08
CA ALA A 182 1.42 -5.35 -20.43
C ALA A 182 2.10 -3.99 -20.54
N ASP A 183 1.54 -3.11 -21.34
CA ASP A 183 2.05 -1.75 -21.55
C ASP A 183 1.96 -0.94 -20.24
N ASP A 184 0.84 -1.12 -19.51
CA ASP A 184 0.66 -0.56 -18.19
C ASP A 184 1.07 -1.58 -17.11
N PRO A 185 2.07 -1.29 -16.27
CA PRO A 185 2.52 -2.17 -15.19
C PRO A 185 1.42 -2.58 -14.21
N PHE A 186 0.42 -1.73 -13.99
CA PHE A 186 -0.69 -2.04 -13.10
C PHE A 186 -1.59 -3.16 -13.65
N GLN A 187 -1.70 -3.30 -14.98
CA GLN A 187 -2.43 -4.41 -15.61
C GLN A 187 -1.76 -5.77 -15.43
N GLN A 188 -0.51 -5.79 -15.01
CA GLN A 188 0.20 -7.04 -14.69
C GLN A 188 -0.15 -7.59 -13.31
N ILE A 189 -0.88 -6.86 -12.48
CA ILE A 189 -1.32 -7.34 -11.17
C ILE A 189 -2.19 -8.58 -11.39
N ALA A 190 -1.76 -9.71 -10.80
CA ALA A 190 -2.45 -10.98 -10.96
C ALA A 190 -3.82 -10.93 -10.25
N GLY A 191 -4.91 -11.27 -10.95
CA GLY A 191 -6.24 -11.31 -10.34
C GLY A 191 -7.22 -10.34 -10.97
N SER A 192 -6.81 -9.32 -11.65
CA SER A 192 -7.67 -8.42 -12.43
C SER A 192 -7.88 -7.01 -11.87
N ASN A 193 -8.60 -6.22 -12.66
CA ASN A 193 -9.12 -4.90 -12.30
C ASN A 193 -9.90 -4.86 -10.97
N GLY A 194 -10.36 -6.02 -10.45
CA GLY A 194 -11.06 -6.13 -9.17
C GLY A 194 -10.17 -5.82 -7.96
N LEU A 195 -8.91 -6.25 -7.96
CA LEU A 195 -7.96 -5.98 -6.87
C LEU A 195 -7.63 -4.49 -6.79
N MET A 196 -7.31 -3.89 -7.94
CA MET A 196 -7.02 -2.46 -8.01
C MET A 196 -8.26 -1.60 -7.73
N GLY A 197 -9.43 -2.00 -8.24
CA GLY A 197 -10.68 -1.26 -8.03
C GLY A 197 -11.11 -1.21 -6.56
N ALA A 198 -10.76 -2.23 -5.78
CA ALA A 198 -11.07 -2.30 -4.34
C ALA A 198 -10.02 -1.61 -3.46
N SER A 199 -8.78 -1.42 -3.94
CA SER A 199 -7.71 -0.77 -3.18
C SER A 199 -7.80 0.76 -3.26
N ASP A 200 -7.40 1.44 -2.18
CA ASP A 200 -7.26 2.90 -2.14
C ASP A 200 -5.93 3.34 -2.71
N THR A 201 -4.91 2.51 -2.52
CA THR A 201 -3.54 2.78 -2.98
C THR A 201 -2.94 1.51 -3.59
N SER A 202 -2.23 1.66 -4.69
CA SER A 202 -1.54 0.55 -5.35
C SER A 202 -0.09 0.93 -5.68
N TRP A 203 0.83 0.05 -5.31
CA TRP A 203 2.25 0.14 -5.60
C TRP A 203 2.65 -1.00 -6.53
N VAL A 204 3.38 -0.69 -7.59
CA VAL A 204 3.95 -1.71 -8.49
C VAL A 204 5.46 -1.56 -8.53
N MET A 205 6.16 -2.55 -8.00
CA MET A 205 7.61 -2.61 -8.04
C MET A 205 8.08 -3.22 -9.35
N GLN A 206 8.98 -2.53 -10.01
CA GLN A 206 9.68 -2.99 -11.21
C GLN A 206 11.17 -3.10 -10.90
N ARG A 207 11.74 -4.28 -11.10
CA ARG A 207 13.17 -4.54 -10.91
C ARG A 207 13.67 -5.52 -11.98
N LYS A 208 14.72 -5.18 -12.68
CA LYS A 208 15.43 -6.13 -13.54
C LYS A 208 16.19 -7.12 -12.66
N ARG A 209 16.27 -8.39 -13.10
CA ARG A 209 17.05 -9.40 -12.38
C ARG A 209 18.47 -8.91 -12.17
N MET A 210 19.02 -9.15 -10.96
CA MET A 210 20.37 -8.79 -10.54
C MET A 210 20.68 -7.28 -10.56
N SER A 211 19.70 -6.42 -10.81
CA SER A 211 19.86 -4.98 -10.66
C SER A 211 19.86 -4.59 -9.19
N GLN A 212 20.69 -3.64 -8.81
CA GLN A 212 20.62 -2.98 -7.50
C GLN A 212 19.60 -1.84 -7.47
N THR A 213 19.05 -1.48 -8.63
CA THR A 213 18.03 -0.43 -8.75
C THR A 213 16.66 -1.01 -9.03
N ALA A 214 15.63 -0.33 -8.55
CA ALA A 214 14.23 -0.61 -8.80
C ALA A 214 13.44 0.69 -8.97
N SER A 215 12.23 0.59 -9.50
CA SER A 215 11.25 1.66 -9.42
C SER A 215 9.96 1.14 -8.78
N ILE A 216 9.27 2.02 -8.06
CA ILE A 216 7.92 1.77 -7.56
C ILE A 216 7.01 2.82 -8.16
N LEU A 217 6.03 2.36 -8.94
CA LEU A 217 4.95 3.20 -9.41
C LEU A 217 3.87 3.20 -8.33
N VAL A 218 3.42 4.38 -7.94
CA VAL A 218 2.40 4.59 -6.91
C VAL A 218 1.21 5.30 -7.51
N THR A 219 0.01 4.79 -7.22
CA THR A 219 -1.26 5.44 -7.53
C THR A 219 -2.22 5.28 -6.35
N GLY A 220 -3.09 6.26 -6.14
CA GLY A 220 -4.04 6.21 -5.03
C GLY A 220 -5.16 7.23 -5.18
N ARG A 221 -6.21 7.10 -4.35
CA ARG A 221 -7.37 7.99 -4.36
C ARG A 221 -7.09 9.35 -3.72
N ASP A 222 -6.16 9.37 -2.74
CA ASP A 222 -5.88 10.53 -1.89
C ASP A 222 -4.50 11.14 -2.20
N MET A 223 -3.87 10.76 -3.31
CA MET A 223 -2.53 11.20 -3.67
C MET A 223 -2.33 11.26 -5.18
N ASP A 224 -1.36 12.06 -5.61
CA ASP A 224 -0.90 12.11 -7.00
C ASP A 224 -0.15 10.83 -7.37
N ASN A 225 -0.26 10.44 -8.64
CA ASN A 225 0.54 9.36 -9.18
C ASN A 225 2.02 9.77 -9.17
N LYS A 226 2.87 8.85 -8.77
CA LYS A 226 4.32 9.10 -8.69
C LYS A 226 5.15 7.87 -8.99
N THR A 227 6.39 8.08 -9.37
CA THR A 227 7.39 7.04 -9.53
C THR A 227 8.53 7.28 -8.55
N LEU A 228 8.82 6.30 -7.71
CA LEU A 228 9.96 6.29 -6.81
C LEU A 228 11.08 5.50 -7.46
N ARG A 229 12.24 6.10 -7.67
CA ARG A 229 13.47 5.42 -8.12
C ARG A 229 14.31 5.09 -6.93
N LEU A 230 14.69 3.83 -6.80
CA LEU A 230 15.35 3.30 -5.62
C LEU A 230 16.60 2.54 -6.00
N HIS A 231 17.59 2.54 -5.09
CA HIS A 231 18.67 1.55 -5.11
C HIS A 231 18.71 0.77 -3.80
N GLU A 232 19.23 -0.46 -3.87
CA GLU A 232 19.38 -1.34 -2.72
C GLU A 232 20.78 -1.19 -2.15
N GLU A 233 20.86 -0.85 -0.88
CA GLU A 233 22.09 -0.84 -0.11
C GLU A 233 21.87 -1.55 1.24
N ASN A 234 22.66 -2.58 1.53
CA ASN A 234 22.58 -3.34 2.80
C ASN A 234 21.15 -3.84 3.13
N CYS A 235 20.41 -4.34 2.13
CA CYS A 235 19.03 -4.81 2.25
C CYS A 235 17.99 -3.69 2.53
N VAL A 236 18.38 -2.43 2.51
CA VAL A 236 17.51 -1.25 2.61
C VAL A 236 17.36 -0.62 1.23
N TRP A 237 16.16 -0.13 0.94
CA TRP A 237 15.85 0.58 -0.28
C TRP A 237 15.95 2.09 -0.05
N ILE A 238 16.94 2.73 -0.66
CA ILE A 238 17.18 4.18 -0.57
C ILE A 238 16.51 4.87 -1.76
N LEU A 239 15.83 5.98 -1.48
CA LEU A 239 15.19 6.81 -2.51
C LEU A 239 16.23 7.69 -3.19
N ASP A 240 16.37 7.54 -4.50
CA ASP A 240 17.23 8.38 -5.35
C ASP A 240 16.46 9.57 -5.92
N GLU A 241 15.25 9.30 -6.42
CA GLU A 241 14.42 10.29 -7.10
C GLU A 241 12.93 9.97 -6.92
N GLU A 242 12.12 11.01 -6.74
CA GLU A 242 10.66 10.95 -6.79
C GLU A 242 10.16 11.81 -7.93
N GLU A 243 9.46 11.21 -8.89
CA GLU A 243 8.84 11.90 -10.01
C GLU A 243 7.31 11.90 -9.83
N ARG A 244 6.67 13.05 -9.85
CA ARG A 244 5.21 13.18 -9.84
C ARG A 244 4.67 13.30 -11.26
N THR A 245 3.40 12.94 -11.46
CA THR A 245 2.76 12.95 -12.80
C THR A 245 2.90 14.29 -13.51
N GLU A 246 2.76 15.40 -12.80
CA GLU A 246 2.93 16.75 -13.36
C GLU A 246 4.34 16.96 -13.92
N GLN A 247 5.37 16.48 -13.23
CA GLN A 247 6.75 16.55 -13.69
C GLN A 247 7.02 15.62 -14.87
N ILE A 248 6.36 14.44 -14.91
CA ILE A 248 6.46 13.51 -16.03
C ILE A 248 5.84 14.13 -17.27
N VAL A 249 4.66 14.73 -17.16
CA VAL A 249 4.00 15.45 -18.26
C VAL A 249 4.85 16.64 -18.71
N ALA A 250 5.39 17.43 -17.76
CA ALA A 250 6.26 18.55 -18.06
C ALA A 250 7.53 18.12 -18.85
N LYS A 251 8.16 17.00 -18.46
CA LYS A 251 9.33 16.46 -19.18
C LYS A 251 8.98 15.90 -20.57
N ALA A 252 7.75 15.39 -20.76
CA ALA A 252 7.29 14.83 -22.02
C ALA A 252 6.84 15.89 -23.04
N VAL A 253 6.45 17.07 -22.57
CA VAL A 253 6.00 18.17 -23.43
C VAL A 253 7.22 18.92 -23.97
N PRO A 254 7.36 19.07 -25.31
CA PRO A 254 8.44 19.86 -25.88
C PRO A 254 8.48 21.29 -25.32
N SER A 255 9.68 21.78 -25.01
CA SER A 255 9.88 23.09 -24.36
C SER A 255 9.26 24.28 -25.10
N TYR A 256 9.08 24.19 -26.41
CA TYR A 256 8.44 25.26 -27.19
C TYR A 256 6.92 25.37 -26.91
N LEU A 257 6.26 24.26 -26.52
CA LEU A 257 4.83 24.28 -26.18
C LEU A 257 4.57 24.96 -24.86
N TRP A 258 5.50 24.91 -23.89
CA TRP A 258 5.41 25.69 -22.67
C TRP A 258 5.48 27.19 -22.94
N LYS A 259 6.34 27.61 -23.87
CA LYS A 259 6.40 29.01 -24.31
C LYS A 259 5.10 29.50 -24.95
N VAL A 260 4.38 28.60 -25.64
CA VAL A 260 3.07 28.91 -26.20
C VAL A 260 2.02 29.03 -25.12
N ALA A 261 2.03 28.15 -24.12
CA ALA A 261 1.13 28.23 -22.97
C ALA A 261 1.36 29.51 -22.16
N ASP A 262 2.62 29.82 -21.82
CA ASP A 262 3.00 31.08 -21.14
C ASP A 262 2.57 32.33 -21.94
N TYR A 263 2.67 32.27 -23.26
CA TYR A 263 2.20 33.35 -24.12
C TYR A 263 0.68 33.52 -24.06
N ILE A 264 -0.07 32.40 -24.13
CA ILE A 264 -1.54 32.41 -24.04
C ILE A 264 -1.98 32.96 -22.69
N ASP A 265 -1.35 32.55 -21.60
CA ASP A 265 -1.64 33.03 -20.25
C ASP A 265 -1.30 34.53 -20.10
N SER A 266 -0.21 35.01 -20.74
CA SER A 266 0.22 36.40 -20.70
C SER A 266 -0.68 37.34 -21.50
N VAL A 267 -1.34 36.85 -22.55
CA VAL A 267 -2.21 37.66 -23.41
C VAL A 267 -3.63 37.75 -22.86
N GLY A 268 -3.92 36.98 -21.77
CA GLY A 268 -5.15 36.99 -20.96
C GLY A 268 -6.38 37.53 -21.63
N THR A 269 -7.39 36.76 -21.69
CA THR A 269 -8.79 37.02 -21.98
C THR A 269 -9.29 36.37 -23.25
N TRP A 270 -10.05 35.39 -23.00
CA TRP A 270 -11.24 35.17 -23.83
C TRP A 270 -12.49 35.59 -23.04
#